data_c72b5cae5de5eaece5233061ac7b15b1
#
_entry.id   c72b5cae5de5eaece5233061ac7b15b1
#
_cell.length_a   1.000
_cell.length_b   1.000
_cell.length_c   1.000
_cell.angle_alpha   90.00
_cell.angle_beta   90.00
_cell.angle_gamma   90.00
#
_symmetry.space_group_name_H-M   'P 1'
#
loop_
_entity.id
_entity.type
_entity.pdbx_description
1 polymer ?
#
loop_
_entity_poly.entity_id
_entity_poly.type
_entity_poly.pdbx_seq_one_letter_code
_entity_poly.pdbx_strand_id
1 'polypeptide(L)'
;MKKTMTFHRKKIWMVFLVCALMLLGLVGRLVYLMGVRSDYYYQKAEELHERERAIKAARGQIMDAKGRVLADNKTVCTISVIHSQIKKPQKVIEILSKELGMDTDTVRKKVEKISSIERIKTNVEKSVGDVIRGYELDGVKVDEDYKRYYPYGSLASKVLGFTGGDNQGIIGLEVKYEEILKGQAGKILTTTDARGVEIDQLGESREDPVAGENLKISLDVDLQQYAQQAALKVMEEKQAARVSILLMNPQNGEIYVCVNVPEFDLNDPFTLNADVDTSGLNEQEKQDLLNQMWRNPCLNDTYEPGSTFKIITMSAGLEAGVVSVNDRFFCPGYKLVDDRRIHCARRTGHGSQSFVEGAQNSCNPVFIEVGLRLGVENYYHYFKKFGLLKKTGVDLPGEAGTIMHKMENMGNVELATVAFGQSFQITPIQLATTVSSLLNGGRRITPHFGVSILSSDGTSGRKLEYPVETGIISEKTSETVRGILEKVVSEGSGRNARIEGCTVGGKTATSQTLPRSANRYISSFLGFMPAEDPQILGICIIHDPQGVYYGGTIAAPVIKNIFEAVLERV
;
A
#
# COMPACT_ATOMS: atom_id res chain seq x y z
N MET A 1 64.33 79.84 0.41
CA MET A 1 63.48 79.08 1.39
C MET A 1 61.95 79.30 1.32
N LYS A 2 61.39 80.41 0.81
CA LYS A 2 59.92 80.67 0.75
C LYS A 2 59.19 79.86 -0.31
N LYS A 3 59.78 79.41 -1.40
CA LYS A 3 59.10 78.63 -2.48
C LYS A 3 58.87 77.18 -2.12
N THR A 4 59.66 76.56 -1.28
CA THR A 4 59.51 75.16 -0.85
C THR A 4 58.35 74.99 0.18
N MET A 5 58.12 75.96 1.07
CA MET A 5 57.02 75.90 2.02
C MET A 5 55.65 76.01 1.37
N THR A 6 55.48 76.78 0.27
CA THR A 6 54.21 76.89 -0.47
C THR A 6 53.89 75.60 -1.25
N PHE A 7 54.89 74.86 -1.69
CA PHE A 7 54.74 73.60 -2.44
C PHE A 7 54.27 72.45 -1.46
N HIS A 8 54.83 72.43 -0.26
CA HIS A 8 54.39 71.45 0.76
C HIS A 8 53.01 71.77 1.27
N ARG A 9 52.62 73.02 1.45
CA ARG A 9 51.23 73.38 1.81
C ARG A 9 50.20 72.93 0.75
N LYS A 10 50.49 73.11 -0.55
CA LYS A 10 49.63 72.62 -1.62
C LYS A 10 49.46 71.10 -1.63
N LYS A 11 50.51 70.34 -1.35
CA LYS A 11 50.46 68.89 -1.24
C LYS A 11 49.65 68.46 -0.02
N ILE A 12 49.81 69.10 1.12
CA ILE A 12 49.05 68.86 2.32
C ILE A 12 47.52 69.12 2.09
N TRP A 13 47.23 70.25 1.40
CA TRP A 13 45.83 70.54 1.04
C TRP A 13 45.23 69.52 0.05
N MET A 14 46.05 69.02 -0.91
CA MET A 14 45.62 68.00 -1.84
C MET A 14 45.31 66.66 -1.13
N VAL A 15 46.17 66.22 -0.21
CA VAL A 15 45.95 65.03 0.61
C VAL A 15 44.72 65.20 1.47
N PHE A 16 44.54 66.38 2.12
CA PHE A 16 43.37 66.69 2.92
C PHE A 16 42.09 66.64 2.08
N LEU A 17 42.08 67.18 0.87
CA LEU A 17 40.94 67.14 -0.04
C LEU A 17 40.60 65.70 -0.47
N VAL A 18 41.61 64.86 -0.75
CA VAL A 18 41.41 63.42 -1.10
C VAL A 18 40.81 62.66 0.11
N CYS A 19 41.35 62.90 1.29
CA CYS A 19 40.82 62.29 2.52
C CYS A 19 39.38 62.76 2.81
N ALA A 20 39.06 64.04 2.62
CA ALA A 20 37.73 64.60 2.80
C ALA A 20 36.73 64.02 1.77
N LEU A 21 37.13 63.83 0.51
CA LEU A 21 36.31 63.18 -0.52
C LEU A 21 36.09 61.69 -0.24
N MET A 22 37.10 60.97 0.25
CA MET A 22 36.94 59.60 0.70
C MET A 22 35.97 59.50 1.87
N LEU A 23 36.09 60.42 2.86
CA LEU A 23 35.21 60.43 4.01
C LEU A 23 33.75 60.76 3.63
N LEU A 24 33.56 61.71 2.72
CA LEU A 24 32.26 62.03 2.12
C LEU A 24 31.67 60.85 1.34
N GLY A 25 32.50 60.11 0.60
CA GLY A 25 32.09 58.89 -0.08
C GLY A 25 31.66 57.78 0.90
N LEU A 26 32.38 57.59 1.99
CA LEU A 26 32.02 56.66 3.06
C LEU A 26 30.72 57.06 3.74
N VAL A 27 30.55 58.34 4.10
CA VAL A 27 29.28 58.82 4.71
C VAL A 27 28.13 58.65 3.73
N GLY A 28 28.29 59.03 2.46
CA GLY A 28 27.28 58.82 1.44
C GLY A 28 26.91 57.35 1.26
N ARG A 29 27.91 56.46 1.30
CA ARG A 29 27.65 55.00 1.30
C ARG A 29 26.91 54.52 2.54
N LEU A 30 27.22 55.05 3.71
CA LEU A 30 26.57 54.71 4.95
C LEU A 30 25.10 55.17 4.93
N VAL A 31 24.82 56.40 4.50
CA VAL A 31 23.47 56.94 4.33
C VAL A 31 22.67 56.10 3.30
N TYR A 32 23.27 55.68 2.20
CA TYR A 32 22.65 54.80 1.22
C TYR A 32 22.27 53.43 1.85
N LEU A 33 23.19 52.82 2.63
CA LEU A 33 22.93 51.55 3.28
C LEU A 33 21.86 51.66 4.36
N MET A 34 21.91 52.74 5.19
CA MET A 34 20.97 52.93 6.29
C MET A 34 19.61 53.51 5.88
N GLY A 35 19.53 54.23 4.76
CA GLY A 35 18.29 54.83 4.30
C GLY A 35 17.63 54.08 3.14
N VAL A 36 18.40 53.83 2.06
CA VAL A 36 17.83 53.26 0.83
C VAL A 36 17.76 51.73 0.85
N ARG A 37 18.72 51.07 1.52
CA ARG A 37 18.78 49.60 1.65
C ARG A 37 18.51 49.09 3.06
N SER A 38 17.97 49.91 3.94
CA SER A 38 17.67 49.55 5.32
C SER A 38 16.78 48.31 5.38
N ASP A 39 15.66 48.31 4.66
CA ASP A 39 14.68 47.20 4.68
C ASP A 39 15.28 45.89 4.18
N TYR A 40 16.11 45.95 3.12
CA TYR A 40 16.79 44.77 2.61
C TYR A 40 17.78 44.16 3.62
N TYR A 41 18.55 45.00 4.32
CA TYR A 41 19.51 44.50 5.30
C TYR A 41 18.82 44.12 6.62
N TYR A 42 17.69 44.77 6.94
CA TYR A 42 16.85 44.40 8.08
C TYR A 42 16.26 43.00 7.88
N GLN A 43 15.63 42.75 6.72
CA GLN A 43 15.12 41.43 6.38
C GLN A 43 16.22 40.34 6.36
N LYS A 44 17.38 40.65 5.80
CA LYS A 44 18.51 39.72 5.81
C LYS A 44 19.08 39.46 7.21
N ALA A 45 19.05 40.46 8.10
CA ALA A 45 19.44 40.27 9.49
C ALA A 45 18.40 39.46 10.26
N GLU A 46 17.13 39.69 9.99
CA GLU A 46 16.01 38.93 10.55
C GLU A 46 16.10 37.45 10.13
N GLU A 47 16.28 37.15 8.84
CA GLU A 47 16.52 35.79 8.33
C GLU A 47 17.75 35.10 8.95
N LEU A 48 18.78 35.84 9.30
CA LEU A 48 20.01 35.31 9.92
C LEU A 48 19.87 35.10 11.43
N HIS A 49 18.96 35.84 12.08
CA HIS A 49 18.73 35.80 13.52
C HIS A 49 17.50 34.95 13.90
N GLU A 50 16.65 34.61 12.91
CA GLU A 50 15.52 33.70 13.15
C GLU A 50 15.98 32.24 13.00
N ARG A 51 15.67 31.45 14.01
CA ARG A 51 15.79 30.00 13.95
C ARG A 51 14.40 29.39 13.88
N GLU A 52 14.16 28.67 12.79
CA GLU A 52 12.92 27.92 12.61
C GLU A 52 13.11 26.47 13.10
N ARG A 53 12.21 26.03 13.98
CA ARG A 53 12.07 24.62 14.39
C ARG A 53 10.70 24.14 13.97
N ALA A 54 10.64 23.13 13.10
CA ALA A 54 9.38 22.52 12.70
C ALA A 54 8.77 21.70 13.85
N ILE A 55 7.47 21.87 14.08
CA ILE A 55 6.66 21.03 14.97
C ILE A 55 5.89 20.06 14.08
N LYS A 56 6.09 18.76 14.23
CA LYS A 56 5.34 17.78 13.46
C LYS A 56 3.85 17.83 13.82
N ALA A 57 2.99 17.76 12.81
CA ALA A 57 1.56 17.57 13.02
C ALA A 57 1.26 16.13 13.46
N ALA A 58 0.23 15.96 14.26
CA ALA A 58 -0.35 14.65 14.50
C ALA A 58 -0.94 14.14 13.17
N ARG A 59 -0.55 12.93 12.77
CA ARG A 59 -1.05 12.30 11.55
C ARG A 59 -2.48 11.81 11.76
N GLY A 60 -3.37 11.97 10.78
CA GLY A 60 -4.74 11.51 10.85
C GLY A 60 -4.83 10.00 11.14
N GLN A 61 -5.86 9.58 11.85
CA GLN A 61 -6.11 8.16 12.14
C GLN A 61 -6.58 7.42 10.90
N ILE A 62 -6.27 6.11 10.83
CA ILE A 62 -6.93 5.19 9.90
C ILE A 62 -7.88 4.31 10.74
N MET A 63 -9.15 4.28 10.38
CA MET A 63 -10.21 3.56 11.08
C MET A 63 -10.87 2.53 10.17
N ASP A 64 -11.26 1.39 10.75
CA ASP A 64 -12.01 0.36 10.04
C ASP A 64 -13.46 0.79 9.72
N ALA A 65 -14.22 -0.10 9.08
CA ALA A 65 -15.62 0.12 8.72
C ALA A 65 -16.52 0.45 9.94
N LYS A 66 -16.16 -0.01 11.14
CA LYS A 66 -16.90 0.19 12.41
C LYS A 66 -16.33 1.35 13.25
N GLY A 67 -15.31 2.06 12.77
CA GLY A 67 -14.67 3.18 13.46
C GLY A 67 -13.60 2.76 14.47
N ARG A 68 -13.13 1.53 14.45
CA ARG A 68 -11.99 1.10 15.29
C ARG A 68 -10.68 1.58 14.69
N VAL A 69 -9.81 2.10 15.53
CA VAL A 69 -8.54 2.70 15.12
C VAL A 69 -7.53 1.60 14.74
N LEU A 70 -7.07 1.64 13.50
CA LEU A 70 -6.06 0.73 12.93
C LEU A 70 -4.66 1.35 12.92
N ALA A 71 -4.58 2.67 12.79
CA ALA A 71 -3.33 3.42 12.87
C ALA A 71 -3.57 4.73 13.61
N ASP A 72 -2.73 5.02 14.61
CA ASP A 72 -2.79 6.18 15.49
C ASP A 72 -1.41 6.79 15.70
N ASN A 73 -1.32 7.78 16.57
CA ASN A 73 -0.07 8.40 16.97
C ASN A 73 0.20 8.15 18.45
N LYS A 74 1.44 7.80 18.77
CA LYS A 74 1.93 7.79 20.14
C LYS A 74 2.79 9.03 20.34
N THR A 75 2.49 9.82 21.40
CA THR A 75 3.32 10.96 21.76
C THR A 75 4.67 10.48 22.26
N VAL A 76 5.72 10.98 21.63
CA VAL A 76 7.12 10.72 21.95
C VAL A 76 7.88 12.05 22.04
N CYS A 77 9.16 12.01 22.37
CA CYS A 77 10.02 13.18 22.38
C CYS A 77 11.21 13.01 21.44
N THR A 78 11.63 14.09 20.84
CA THR A 78 12.91 14.23 20.16
C THR A 78 13.86 15.03 21.03
N ILE A 79 15.01 14.45 21.38
CA ILE A 79 16.04 15.10 22.19
C ILE A 79 17.09 15.66 21.24
N SER A 80 17.32 16.96 21.33
CA SER A 80 18.31 17.68 20.55
C SER A 80 19.21 18.54 21.43
N VAL A 81 20.38 18.89 20.95
CA VAL A 81 21.30 19.79 21.64
C VAL A 81 21.72 20.97 20.75
N ILE A 82 21.90 22.11 21.35
CA ILE A 82 22.42 23.34 20.73
C ILE A 82 23.80 23.59 21.32
N HIS A 83 24.84 23.26 20.56
CA HIS A 83 26.23 23.29 21.06
C HIS A 83 26.62 24.63 21.71
N SER A 84 26.24 25.75 21.08
CA SER A 84 26.56 27.11 21.58
C SER A 84 25.95 27.46 22.94
N GLN A 85 24.88 26.74 23.35
CA GLN A 85 24.16 26.98 24.62
C GLN A 85 24.63 26.05 25.77
N ILE A 86 25.42 25.01 25.48
CA ILE A 86 25.86 24.04 26.49
C ILE A 86 26.97 24.63 27.34
N LYS A 87 26.69 24.87 28.61
CA LYS A 87 27.68 25.38 29.58
C LYS A 87 28.49 24.28 30.25
N LYS A 88 27.93 23.09 30.43
CA LYS A 88 28.56 21.95 31.13
C LYS A 88 28.46 20.67 30.31
N PRO A 89 29.30 20.51 29.24
CA PRO A 89 29.18 19.38 28.29
C PRO A 89 29.23 18.02 28.99
N GLN A 90 30.14 17.83 29.92
CA GLN A 90 30.32 16.55 30.61
C GLN A 90 29.07 16.10 31.39
N LYS A 91 28.38 17.03 32.07
CA LYS A 91 27.11 16.74 32.76
C LYS A 91 26.01 16.37 31.77
N VAL A 92 25.93 17.05 30.63
CA VAL A 92 24.96 16.77 29.56
C VAL A 92 25.20 15.37 29.00
N ILE A 93 26.47 15.03 28.71
CA ILE A 93 26.84 13.70 28.18
C ILE A 93 26.46 12.59 29.15
N GLU A 94 26.80 12.74 30.42
CA GLU A 94 26.51 11.74 31.45
C GLU A 94 25.01 11.49 31.61
N ILE A 95 24.21 12.55 31.76
CA ILE A 95 22.76 12.44 31.94
C ILE A 95 22.10 11.87 30.70
N LEU A 96 22.42 12.38 29.49
CA LEU A 96 21.80 11.87 28.26
C LEU A 96 22.20 10.43 27.99
N SER A 97 23.45 10.02 28.25
CA SER A 97 23.86 8.63 28.08
C SER A 97 23.08 7.71 29.00
N LYS A 98 22.92 8.08 30.26
CA LYS A 98 22.21 7.31 31.29
C LYS A 98 20.71 7.18 30.94
N GLU A 99 20.01 8.32 30.77
CA GLU A 99 18.57 8.34 30.62
C GLU A 99 18.10 7.78 29.25
N LEU A 100 18.92 7.95 28.20
CA LEU A 100 18.61 7.43 26.85
C LEU A 100 19.15 6.01 26.62
N GLY A 101 19.94 5.44 27.54
CA GLY A 101 20.59 4.14 27.39
C GLY A 101 21.52 4.09 26.18
N MET A 102 22.21 5.20 25.87
CA MET A 102 23.12 5.31 24.74
C MET A 102 24.58 5.23 25.19
N ASP A 103 25.42 4.71 24.30
CA ASP A 103 26.86 4.72 24.50
C ASP A 103 27.40 6.14 24.68
N THR A 104 28.26 6.32 25.72
CA THR A 104 28.78 7.64 26.12
C THR A 104 29.60 8.30 25.02
N ASP A 105 30.38 7.54 24.23
CA ASP A 105 31.20 8.10 23.15
C ASP A 105 30.32 8.57 21.97
N THR A 106 29.23 7.87 21.71
CA THR A 106 28.25 8.26 20.70
C THR A 106 27.56 9.57 21.09
N VAL A 107 27.12 9.69 22.35
CA VAL A 107 26.50 10.92 22.85
C VAL A 107 27.52 12.06 22.86
N ARG A 108 28.77 11.81 23.28
CA ARG A 108 29.87 12.80 23.28
C ARG A 108 30.09 13.38 21.90
N LYS A 109 30.24 12.52 20.87
CA LYS A 109 30.44 12.96 19.47
C LYS A 109 29.35 13.90 18.99
N LYS A 110 28.11 13.65 19.40
CA LYS A 110 26.96 14.49 19.03
C LYS A 110 26.91 15.80 19.83
N VAL A 111 27.16 15.75 21.13
CA VAL A 111 27.13 16.92 22.03
C VAL A 111 28.27 17.91 21.71
N GLU A 112 29.46 17.38 21.39
CA GLU A 112 30.64 18.19 21.07
C GLU A 112 30.68 18.68 19.61
N LYS A 113 29.78 18.19 18.74
CA LYS A 113 29.66 18.61 17.36
C LYS A 113 29.22 20.07 17.28
N ILE A 114 30.04 20.91 16.65
CA ILE A 114 29.72 22.33 16.42
C ILE A 114 28.62 22.40 15.35
N SER A 115 27.38 22.53 15.79
CA SER A 115 26.21 22.67 14.93
C SER A 115 25.17 23.57 15.58
N SER A 116 24.31 24.16 14.76
CA SER A 116 23.21 25.01 15.26
C SER A 116 22.21 24.20 16.11
N ILE A 117 21.95 22.95 15.71
CA ILE A 117 21.18 21.95 16.44
C ILE A 117 21.64 20.56 16.02
N GLU A 118 21.85 19.66 16.96
CA GLU A 118 22.19 18.27 16.70
C GLU A 118 21.18 17.35 17.40
N ARG A 119 20.58 16.46 16.62
CA ARG A 119 19.59 15.51 17.12
C ARG A 119 20.30 14.33 17.81
N ILE A 120 20.08 14.15 19.10
CA ILE A 120 20.67 13.08 19.90
C ILE A 120 19.90 11.77 19.66
N LYS A 121 18.57 11.78 19.93
CA LYS A 121 17.69 10.61 19.77
C LYS A 121 16.26 11.04 19.47
N THR A 122 15.61 10.35 18.56
CA THR A 122 14.18 10.49 18.23
C THR A 122 13.38 9.35 18.87
N ASN A 123 12.06 9.47 18.86
CA ASN A 123 11.13 8.44 19.36
C ASN A 123 11.42 8.03 20.82
N VAL A 124 11.84 8.99 21.65
CA VAL A 124 12.04 8.79 23.09
C VAL A 124 10.67 8.79 23.76
N GLU A 125 10.43 7.83 24.65
CA GLU A 125 9.19 7.77 25.43
C GLU A 125 8.96 9.09 26.19
N LYS A 126 7.71 9.58 26.23
CA LYS A 126 7.37 10.86 26.87
C LYS A 126 7.85 10.94 28.32
N SER A 127 7.70 9.85 29.09
CA SER A 127 8.18 9.76 30.46
C SER A 127 9.67 10.02 30.61
N VAL A 128 10.50 9.49 29.71
CA VAL A 128 11.95 9.73 29.68
C VAL A 128 12.26 11.17 29.25
N GLY A 129 11.50 11.67 28.26
CA GLY A 129 11.60 13.08 27.84
C GLY A 129 11.29 14.06 28.99
N ASP A 130 10.25 13.79 29.77
CA ASP A 130 9.87 14.61 30.91
C ASP A 130 10.94 14.57 32.02
N VAL A 131 11.57 13.41 32.27
CA VAL A 131 12.71 13.28 33.19
C VAL A 131 13.88 14.14 32.72
N ILE A 132 14.24 14.09 31.43
CA ILE A 132 15.33 14.89 30.85
C ILE A 132 15.02 16.39 30.94
N ARG A 133 13.76 16.79 30.69
CA ARG A 133 13.30 18.17 30.83
C ARG A 133 13.45 18.66 32.28
N GLY A 134 13.14 17.80 33.23
CA GLY A 134 13.27 18.11 34.68
C GLY A 134 14.71 18.36 35.18
N TYR A 135 15.73 17.95 34.41
CA TYR A 135 17.14 18.29 34.76
C TYR A 135 17.53 19.72 34.37
N GLU A 136 16.71 20.46 33.62
CA GLU A 136 16.93 21.84 33.18
C GLU A 136 18.35 22.06 32.61
N LEU A 137 18.79 21.21 31.69
CA LEU A 137 20.14 21.24 31.14
C LEU A 137 20.27 22.34 30.08
N ASP A 138 21.22 23.26 30.27
CA ASP A 138 21.53 24.30 29.29
C ASP A 138 21.84 23.69 27.92
N GLY A 139 21.18 24.18 26.87
CA GLY A 139 21.40 23.76 25.49
C GLY A 139 20.79 22.39 25.12
N VAL A 140 20.04 21.74 26.01
CA VAL A 140 19.28 20.54 25.71
C VAL A 140 17.82 20.92 25.44
N LYS A 141 17.29 20.52 24.28
CA LYS A 141 15.89 20.71 23.88
C LYS A 141 15.17 19.36 23.88
N VAL A 142 13.97 19.34 24.44
CA VAL A 142 13.07 18.19 24.51
C VAL A 142 11.78 18.60 23.82
N ASP A 143 11.72 18.33 22.53
CA ASP A 143 10.57 18.67 21.69
C ASP A 143 9.58 17.51 21.66
N GLU A 144 8.28 17.78 21.81
CA GLU A 144 7.24 16.77 21.62
C GLU A 144 7.19 16.39 20.16
N ASP A 145 7.01 15.10 19.89
CA ASP A 145 6.97 14.50 18.57
C ASP A 145 5.92 13.38 18.54
N TYR A 146 5.62 12.86 17.37
CA TYR A 146 4.68 11.78 17.18
C TYR A 146 5.35 10.62 16.48
N LYS A 147 5.13 9.39 17.02
CA LYS A 147 5.47 8.13 16.37
C LYS A 147 4.19 7.45 15.94
N ARG A 148 4.12 7.00 14.69
CA ARG A 148 3.01 6.20 14.21
C ARG A 148 2.91 4.89 14.99
N TYR A 149 1.69 4.50 15.34
CA TYR A 149 1.42 3.32 16.16
C TYR A 149 0.25 2.52 15.56
N TYR A 150 0.40 1.22 15.49
CA TYR A 150 -0.57 0.29 14.92
C TYR A 150 -1.03 -0.68 16.01
N PRO A 151 -2.24 -0.47 16.59
CA PRO A 151 -2.72 -1.24 17.74
C PRO A 151 -2.81 -2.76 17.50
N TYR A 152 -3.01 -3.15 16.24
CA TYR A 152 -3.17 -4.56 15.86
C TYR A 152 -1.89 -5.19 15.30
N GLY A 153 -0.73 -4.54 15.44
CA GLY A 153 0.56 -5.08 15.04
C GLY A 153 0.64 -5.46 13.57
N SER A 154 0.59 -6.75 13.26
CA SER A 154 0.72 -7.27 11.89
C SER A 154 -0.57 -7.32 11.08
N LEU A 155 -1.72 -6.97 11.66
CA LEU A 155 -3.01 -7.09 10.98
C LEU A 155 -3.07 -6.17 9.76
N ALA A 156 -3.36 -6.75 8.58
CA ALA A 156 -3.44 -6.04 7.30
C ALA A 156 -2.20 -5.19 6.98
N SER A 157 -1.00 -5.64 7.38
CA SER A 157 0.24 -4.86 7.28
C SER A 157 0.52 -4.39 5.86
N LYS A 158 0.24 -5.22 4.86
CA LYS A 158 0.46 -4.92 3.43
C LYS A 158 -0.64 -4.06 2.79
N VAL A 159 -1.69 -3.75 3.55
CA VAL A 159 -2.75 -2.79 3.17
C VAL A 159 -2.52 -1.45 3.84
N LEU A 160 -2.43 -1.43 5.18
CA LEU A 160 -2.21 -0.20 5.93
C LEU A 160 -0.90 0.46 5.52
N GLY A 161 0.17 -0.33 5.47
CA GLY A 161 1.50 0.22 5.28
C GLY A 161 2.02 0.89 6.53
N PHE A 162 3.16 1.55 6.43
CA PHE A 162 3.83 2.19 7.56
C PHE A 162 4.47 3.52 7.16
N THR A 163 4.88 4.28 8.18
CA THR A 163 5.55 5.58 8.00
C THR A 163 7.04 5.47 8.30
N GLY A 164 7.83 6.31 7.65
CA GLY A 164 9.24 6.51 7.95
C GLY A 164 9.49 7.35 9.21
N GLY A 165 10.75 7.58 9.53
CA GLY A 165 11.16 8.38 10.68
C GLY A 165 10.67 9.82 10.69
N ASP A 166 10.42 10.38 9.51
CA ASP A 166 9.89 11.75 9.33
C ASP A 166 8.35 11.79 9.27
N ASN A 167 7.68 10.71 9.70
CA ASN A 167 6.22 10.56 9.66
C ASN A 167 5.60 10.57 8.24
N GLN A 168 6.41 10.37 7.21
CA GLN A 168 5.98 10.23 5.82
C GLN A 168 5.55 8.79 5.54
N GLY A 169 4.44 8.58 4.85
CA GLY A 169 3.98 7.26 4.40
C GLY A 169 4.98 6.63 3.42
N ILE A 170 5.32 5.36 3.63
CA ILE A 170 6.29 4.63 2.78
C ILE A 170 5.57 3.67 1.83
N ILE A 171 4.61 2.88 2.32
CA ILE A 171 3.82 1.94 1.52
C ILE A 171 2.35 1.98 1.95
N GLY A 172 1.49 1.25 1.23
CA GLY A 172 0.10 1.01 1.61
C GLY A 172 -0.78 2.26 1.55
N LEU A 173 -1.81 2.28 2.39
CA LEU A 173 -2.72 3.42 2.53
C LEU A 173 -2.02 4.64 3.12
N GLU A 174 -1.00 4.43 3.96
CA GLU A 174 -0.21 5.52 4.53
C GLU A 174 0.42 6.40 3.45
N VAL A 175 0.99 5.82 2.39
CA VAL A 175 1.55 6.61 1.29
C VAL A 175 0.46 7.05 0.30
N LYS A 176 -0.57 6.26 0.08
CA LYS A 176 -1.64 6.60 -0.86
C LYS A 176 -2.43 7.83 -0.44
N TYR A 177 -2.70 7.94 0.87
CA TYR A 177 -3.45 9.03 1.47
C TYR A 177 -2.55 10.03 2.22
N GLU A 178 -1.26 10.10 1.86
CA GLU A 178 -0.26 10.97 2.49
C GLU A 178 -0.74 12.41 2.64
N GLU A 179 -1.25 13.04 1.55
CA GLU A 179 -1.67 14.45 1.54
C GLU A 179 -2.83 14.76 2.51
N ILE A 180 -3.61 13.73 2.86
CA ILE A 180 -4.75 13.83 3.77
C ILE A 180 -4.28 13.58 5.20
N LEU A 181 -3.49 12.50 5.38
CA LEU A 181 -3.11 12.01 6.69
C LEU A 181 -2.01 12.86 7.36
N LYS A 182 -1.04 13.43 6.61
CA LYS A 182 0.16 14.07 7.18
C LYS A 182 -0.10 15.34 8.00
N GLY A 183 -1.21 16.04 7.73
CA GLY A 183 -1.49 17.35 8.31
C GLY A 183 -0.54 18.45 7.82
N GLN A 184 -0.49 19.56 8.54
CA GLN A 184 0.41 20.68 8.27
C GLN A 184 1.32 20.91 9.46
N ALA A 185 2.62 20.87 9.21
CA ALA A 185 3.60 21.13 10.27
C ALA A 185 3.47 22.55 10.80
N GLY A 186 3.56 22.71 12.10
CA GLY A 186 3.75 23.99 12.75
C GLY A 186 5.22 24.39 12.79
N LYS A 187 5.50 25.59 13.26
CA LYS A 187 6.87 26.09 13.43
C LYS A 187 7.01 26.94 14.68
N ILE A 188 8.18 26.88 15.27
CA ILE A 188 8.64 27.77 16.33
C ILE A 188 9.74 28.63 15.74
N LEU A 189 9.53 29.95 15.75
CA LEU A 189 10.51 30.95 15.39
C LEU A 189 11.13 31.52 16.67
N THR A 190 12.44 31.32 16.83
CA THR A 190 13.20 31.92 17.95
C THR A 190 14.23 32.88 17.40
N THR A 191 14.36 34.06 18.02
CA THR A 191 15.39 35.02 17.65
C THR A 191 16.70 34.68 18.35
N THR A 192 17.78 34.59 17.59
CA THR A 192 19.12 34.28 18.11
C THR A 192 20.08 35.44 17.90
N ASP A 193 21.08 35.57 18.79
CA ASP A 193 22.20 36.48 18.59
C ASP A 193 23.15 36.00 17.46
N ALA A 194 24.15 36.80 17.12
CA ALA A 194 25.15 36.45 16.09
C ALA A 194 25.99 35.19 16.41
N ARG A 195 25.90 34.66 17.64
CA ARG A 195 26.52 33.41 18.08
C ARG A 195 25.55 32.23 18.09
N GLY A 196 24.28 32.46 17.67
CA GLY A 196 23.22 31.46 17.69
C GLY A 196 22.65 31.12 19.07
N VAL A 197 22.82 32.02 20.05
CA VAL A 197 22.22 31.91 21.37
C VAL A 197 20.85 32.57 21.35
N GLU A 198 19.81 31.88 21.85
CA GLU A 198 18.45 32.42 21.93
C GLU A 198 18.40 33.68 22.81
N ILE A 199 17.68 34.70 22.38
CA ILE A 199 17.49 35.97 23.08
C ILE A 199 16.16 35.90 23.80
N ASP A 200 16.16 35.51 25.08
CA ASP A 200 14.98 35.31 25.91
C ASP A 200 14.01 36.51 25.98
N GLN A 201 14.49 37.72 25.66
CA GLN A 201 13.70 38.96 25.74
C GLN A 201 12.78 39.21 24.55
N LEU A 202 12.97 38.52 23.41
CA LEU A 202 12.21 38.76 22.19
C LEU A 202 11.04 37.79 22.00
N GLY A 203 10.92 36.78 22.85
CA GLY A 203 9.85 35.80 22.84
C GLY A 203 9.96 34.77 21.72
N GLU A 204 9.27 33.66 21.84
CA GLU A 204 9.07 32.67 20.79
C GLU A 204 7.78 33.00 20.03
N SER A 205 7.83 33.05 18.72
CA SER A 205 6.62 33.02 17.86
C SER A 205 6.32 31.57 17.50
N ARG A 206 5.09 31.13 17.77
CA ARG A 206 4.66 29.75 17.55
C ARG A 206 3.46 29.71 16.61
N GLU A 207 3.59 28.97 15.53
CA GLU A 207 2.49 28.54 14.68
C GLU A 207 2.18 27.08 15.02
N ASP A 208 0.99 26.83 15.55
CA ASP A 208 0.61 25.47 15.94
C ASP A 208 0.39 24.58 14.71
N PRO A 209 0.78 23.29 14.78
CA PRO A 209 0.55 22.35 13.70
C PRO A 209 -0.95 22.05 13.54
N VAL A 210 -1.38 21.81 12.30
CA VAL A 210 -2.74 21.37 12.01
C VAL A 210 -2.71 19.86 11.80
N ALA A 211 -3.44 19.12 12.64
CA ALA A 211 -3.53 17.66 12.55
C ALA A 211 -4.11 17.22 11.20
N GLY A 212 -3.66 16.06 10.71
CA GLY A 212 -4.20 15.44 9.50
C GLY A 212 -5.66 15.02 9.64
N GLU A 213 -6.36 14.90 8.52
CA GLU A 213 -7.71 14.34 8.46
C GLU A 213 -7.66 12.83 8.64
N ASN A 214 -8.71 12.25 9.22
CA ASN A 214 -8.83 10.82 9.46
C ASN A 214 -9.39 10.10 8.24
N LEU A 215 -8.91 8.89 8.00
CA LEU A 215 -9.37 8.03 6.91
C LEU A 215 -10.22 6.87 7.48
N LYS A 216 -11.47 6.76 7.06
CA LYS A 216 -12.31 5.58 7.33
C LYS A 216 -12.23 4.66 6.12
N ILE A 217 -11.93 3.38 6.35
CA ILE A 217 -11.81 2.36 5.32
C ILE A 217 -12.89 1.28 5.43
N SER A 218 -13.08 0.53 4.37
CA SER A 218 -14.06 -0.56 4.27
C SER A 218 -13.66 -1.85 4.98
N LEU A 219 -12.37 -1.99 5.31
CA LEU A 219 -11.84 -3.18 5.99
C LEU A 219 -12.55 -3.40 7.33
N ASP A 220 -13.00 -4.63 7.58
CA ASP A 220 -13.58 -5.05 8.87
C ASP A 220 -12.54 -5.83 9.66
N VAL A 221 -12.12 -5.29 10.82
CA VAL A 221 -11.07 -5.89 11.66
C VAL A 221 -11.39 -7.31 12.08
N ASP A 222 -12.66 -7.60 12.43
CA ASP A 222 -13.03 -8.94 12.91
C ASP A 222 -12.97 -9.97 11.77
N LEU A 223 -13.46 -9.58 10.57
CA LEU A 223 -13.38 -10.44 9.39
C LEU A 223 -11.91 -10.61 8.94
N GLN A 224 -11.12 -9.53 9.00
CA GLN A 224 -9.70 -9.57 8.68
C GLN A 224 -8.94 -10.52 9.62
N GLN A 225 -9.18 -10.44 10.93
CA GLN A 225 -8.57 -11.34 11.92
C GLN A 225 -8.98 -12.80 11.70
N TYR A 226 -10.26 -13.05 11.47
CA TYR A 226 -10.77 -14.39 11.20
C TYR A 226 -10.15 -14.98 9.93
N ALA A 227 -10.13 -14.20 8.86
CA ALA A 227 -9.51 -14.62 7.59
C ALA A 227 -8.00 -14.83 7.72
N GLN A 228 -7.30 -14.01 8.51
CA GLN A 228 -5.87 -14.18 8.79
C GLN A 228 -5.59 -15.47 9.55
N GLN A 229 -6.40 -15.80 10.55
CA GLN A 229 -6.29 -17.06 11.28
C GLN A 229 -6.55 -18.26 10.37
N ALA A 230 -7.58 -18.19 9.52
CA ALA A 230 -7.87 -19.24 8.54
C ALA A 230 -6.73 -19.41 7.52
N ALA A 231 -6.12 -18.31 7.07
CA ALA A 231 -4.97 -18.33 6.17
C ALA A 231 -3.73 -18.95 6.83
N LEU A 232 -3.41 -18.56 8.08
CA LEU A 232 -2.30 -19.11 8.84
C LEU A 232 -2.49 -20.61 9.07
N LYS A 233 -3.69 -21.05 9.46
CA LYS A 233 -4.01 -22.45 9.67
C LYS A 233 -3.78 -23.28 8.41
N VAL A 234 -4.30 -22.87 7.25
CA VAL A 234 -4.11 -23.63 6.01
C VAL A 234 -2.66 -23.53 5.51
N MET A 235 -1.95 -22.44 5.77
CA MET A 235 -0.53 -22.31 5.44
C MET A 235 0.32 -23.33 6.22
N GLU A 236 0.06 -23.47 7.52
CA GLU A 236 0.74 -24.44 8.37
C GLU A 236 0.38 -25.89 8.00
N GLU A 237 -0.92 -26.22 7.91
CA GLU A 237 -1.41 -27.57 7.58
C GLU A 237 -0.92 -28.07 6.21
N LYS A 238 -0.72 -27.16 5.25
CA LYS A 238 -0.27 -27.46 3.89
C LYS A 238 1.20 -27.15 3.66
N GLN A 239 1.91 -26.66 4.67
CA GLN A 239 3.29 -26.17 4.51
C GLN A 239 3.43 -25.29 3.26
N ALA A 240 2.44 -24.43 3.06
CA ALA A 240 2.35 -23.58 1.90
C ALA A 240 3.33 -22.39 2.03
N ALA A 241 3.88 -21.93 0.92
CA ALA A 241 4.82 -20.81 0.92
C ALA A 241 4.13 -19.48 1.31
N ARG A 242 2.87 -19.29 0.90
CA ARG A 242 2.04 -18.12 1.25
C ARG A 242 0.56 -18.40 0.98
N VAL A 243 -0.30 -17.66 1.66
CA VAL A 243 -1.75 -17.68 1.42
C VAL A 243 -2.27 -16.26 1.30
N SER A 244 -3.08 -16.00 0.28
CA SER A 244 -3.75 -14.72 0.06
C SER A 244 -5.27 -14.92 0.09
N ILE A 245 -5.98 -14.05 0.81
CA ILE A 245 -7.45 -14.02 0.86
C ILE A 245 -7.92 -12.59 0.61
N LEU A 246 -8.83 -12.43 -0.35
CA LEU A 246 -9.46 -11.15 -0.66
C LEU A 246 -10.97 -11.32 -0.59
N LEU A 247 -11.66 -10.45 0.17
CA LEU A 247 -13.12 -10.35 0.19
C LEU A 247 -13.53 -8.94 -0.23
N MET A 248 -14.49 -8.85 -1.14
CA MET A 248 -15.01 -7.56 -1.59
C MET A 248 -16.53 -7.64 -1.83
N ASN A 249 -17.17 -6.48 -1.77
CA ASN A 249 -18.56 -6.33 -2.17
C ASN A 249 -18.64 -6.07 -3.69
N PRO A 250 -19.26 -6.97 -4.47
CA PRO A 250 -19.39 -6.78 -5.91
C PRO A 250 -20.36 -5.65 -6.28
N GLN A 251 -21.22 -5.17 -5.36
CA GLN A 251 -22.22 -4.14 -5.65
C GLN A 251 -21.68 -2.71 -5.52
N ASN A 252 -20.64 -2.49 -4.68
CA ASN A 252 -20.08 -1.15 -4.44
C ASN A 252 -18.55 -1.07 -4.59
N GLY A 253 -17.83 -2.21 -4.66
CA GLY A 253 -16.38 -2.24 -4.83
C GLY A 253 -15.56 -2.17 -3.52
N GLU A 254 -16.20 -2.06 -2.37
CA GLU A 254 -15.54 -2.05 -1.07
C GLU A 254 -14.81 -3.35 -0.78
N ILE A 255 -13.56 -3.26 -0.29
CA ILE A 255 -12.75 -4.42 0.10
C ILE A 255 -12.82 -4.59 1.61
N TYR A 256 -13.42 -5.67 2.07
CA TYR A 256 -13.63 -5.96 3.50
C TYR A 256 -12.47 -6.70 4.14
N VAL A 257 -11.75 -7.51 3.35
CA VAL A 257 -10.60 -8.32 3.79
C VAL A 257 -9.54 -8.35 2.70
N CYS A 258 -8.28 -8.18 3.10
CA CYS A 258 -7.11 -8.44 2.25
C CYS A 258 -5.99 -9.00 3.12
N VAL A 259 -5.90 -10.32 3.19
CA VAL A 259 -4.90 -11.07 3.96
C VAL A 259 -3.82 -11.58 3.03
N ASN A 260 -2.56 -11.49 3.47
CA ASN A 260 -1.40 -11.99 2.75
C ASN A 260 -0.36 -12.55 3.73
N VAL A 261 -0.57 -13.77 4.22
CA VAL A 261 0.36 -14.39 5.16
C VAL A 261 1.58 -15.01 4.45
N PRO A 262 2.78 -14.86 5.04
CA PRO A 262 3.09 -14.22 6.31
C PRO A 262 3.02 -12.69 6.25
N GLU A 263 2.43 -12.07 7.27
CA GLU A 263 2.40 -10.62 7.46
C GLU A 263 3.65 -10.18 8.26
N PHE A 264 3.90 -8.86 8.38
CA PHE A 264 5.00 -8.28 9.17
C PHE A 264 4.47 -7.31 10.22
N ASP A 265 5.25 -7.03 11.28
CA ASP A 265 4.85 -6.07 12.31
C ASP A 265 4.99 -4.63 11.82
N LEU A 266 3.88 -3.89 11.77
CA LEU A 266 3.84 -2.48 11.38
C LEU A 266 4.57 -1.55 12.35
N ASN A 267 4.73 -1.95 13.62
CA ASN A 267 5.47 -1.18 14.61
C ASN A 267 6.98 -1.40 14.52
N ASP A 268 7.42 -2.48 13.83
CA ASP A 268 8.82 -2.79 13.52
C ASP A 268 8.99 -3.31 12.07
N PRO A 269 8.71 -2.46 11.07
CA PRO A 269 8.61 -2.89 9.67
C PRO A 269 9.96 -3.21 9.01
N PHE A 270 11.07 -2.90 9.65
CA PHE A 270 12.42 -3.14 9.12
C PHE A 270 13.06 -4.42 9.65
N THR A 271 12.39 -5.16 10.52
CA THR A 271 12.78 -6.50 10.95
C THR A 271 12.10 -7.55 10.06
N LEU A 272 12.88 -8.44 9.46
CA LEU A 272 12.35 -9.51 8.61
C LEU A 272 11.47 -10.46 9.43
N ASN A 273 10.33 -10.85 8.86
CA ASN A 273 9.36 -11.77 9.47
C ASN A 273 9.69 -13.26 9.24
N ALA A 274 10.86 -13.56 8.68
CA ALA A 274 11.35 -14.91 8.41
C ALA A 274 12.77 -15.07 8.97
N ASP A 275 13.08 -16.29 9.42
CA ASP A 275 14.43 -16.67 9.84
C ASP A 275 15.34 -16.77 8.60
N VAL A 276 15.87 -15.63 8.18
CA VAL A 276 16.85 -15.53 7.09
C VAL A 276 18.18 -15.10 7.68
N ASP A 277 19.24 -15.89 7.44
CA ASP A 277 20.58 -15.45 7.80
C ASP A 277 21.00 -14.27 6.92
N THR A 278 21.06 -13.09 7.54
CA THR A 278 21.43 -11.83 6.88
C THR A 278 22.91 -11.46 7.08
N SER A 279 23.70 -12.29 7.78
CA SER A 279 25.08 -11.96 8.16
C SER A 279 26.03 -11.78 6.98
N GLY A 280 25.75 -12.44 5.85
CA GLY A 280 26.54 -12.35 4.62
C GLY A 280 26.00 -11.39 3.55
N LEU A 281 24.85 -10.75 3.80
CA LEU A 281 24.18 -9.91 2.80
C LEU A 281 24.67 -8.46 2.85
N ASN A 282 24.80 -7.87 1.67
CA ASN A 282 25.02 -6.42 1.54
C ASN A 282 23.71 -5.64 1.79
N GLU A 283 23.79 -4.31 1.92
CA GLU A 283 22.64 -3.45 2.22
C GLU A 283 21.56 -3.50 1.13
N GLN A 284 21.94 -3.66 -0.15
CA GLN A 284 20.95 -3.79 -1.24
C GLN A 284 20.18 -5.09 -1.15
N GLU A 285 20.86 -6.22 -0.86
CA GLU A 285 20.24 -7.52 -0.70
C GLU A 285 19.28 -7.55 0.49
N LYS A 286 19.65 -6.91 1.61
CA LYS A 286 18.75 -6.73 2.76
C LYS A 286 17.53 -5.89 2.40
N GLN A 287 17.72 -4.78 1.67
CA GLN A 287 16.62 -3.94 1.21
C GLN A 287 15.70 -4.70 0.25
N ASP A 288 16.22 -5.56 -0.62
CA ASP A 288 15.42 -6.37 -1.53
C ASP A 288 14.55 -7.39 -0.78
N LEU A 289 15.07 -8.00 0.30
CA LEU A 289 14.28 -8.87 1.18
C LEU A 289 13.15 -8.10 1.89
N LEU A 290 13.43 -6.91 2.40
CA LEU A 290 12.42 -6.03 3.00
C LEU A 290 11.35 -5.65 1.97
N ASN A 291 11.76 -5.24 0.78
CA ASN A 291 10.84 -4.91 -0.31
C ASN A 291 9.96 -6.11 -0.68
N GLN A 292 10.51 -7.32 -0.67
CA GLN A 292 9.75 -8.55 -0.91
C GLN A 292 8.74 -8.83 0.22
N MET A 293 9.14 -8.64 1.48
CA MET A 293 8.27 -8.79 2.66
C MET A 293 7.09 -7.82 2.63
N TRP A 294 7.34 -6.57 2.22
CA TRP A 294 6.33 -5.50 2.17
C TRP A 294 5.34 -5.63 1.00
N ARG A 295 5.64 -6.44 -0.03
CA ARG A 295 4.76 -6.60 -1.19
C ARG A 295 3.38 -7.13 -0.79
N ASN A 296 2.34 -6.61 -1.44
CA ASN A 296 0.98 -7.13 -1.34
C ASN A 296 0.70 -8.05 -2.55
N PRO A 297 0.74 -9.39 -2.36
CA PRO A 297 0.54 -10.33 -3.46
C PRO A 297 -0.80 -10.21 -4.17
N CYS A 298 -1.85 -9.70 -3.50
CA CYS A 298 -3.15 -9.48 -4.14
C CYS A 298 -3.11 -8.41 -5.24
N LEU A 299 -2.13 -7.50 -5.18
CA LEU A 299 -1.99 -6.35 -6.08
C LEU A 299 -0.69 -6.34 -6.88
N ASN A 300 0.43 -6.68 -6.22
CA ASN A 300 1.77 -6.50 -6.80
C ASN A 300 2.26 -7.72 -7.57
N ASP A 301 1.64 -8.89 -7.38
CA ASP A 301 2.05 -10.14 -8.01
C ASP A 301 0.99 -10.62 -8.99
N THR A 302 1.46 -11.09 -10.14
CA THR A 302 0.62 -11.73 -11.15
C THR A 302 0.79 -13.24 -11.08
N TYR A 303 -0.26 -13.96 -11.42
CA TYR A 303 -0.27 -15.42 -11.49
C TYR A 303 -1.18 -15.91 -12.62
N GLU A 304 -1.00 -17.17 -13.04
CA GLU A 304 -1.95 -17.82 -13.94
C GLU A 304 -3.22 -18.19 -13.15
N PRO A 305 -4.39 -17.60 -13.45
CA PRO A 305 -5.61 -17.80 -12.66
C PRO A 305 -6.20 -19.21 -12.77
N GLY A 306 -5.77 -19.95 -13.79
CA GLY A 306 -6.28 -21.29 -14.05
C GLY A 306 -7.81 -21.31 -14.24
N SER A 307 -8.46 -22.36 -13.76
CA SER A 307 -9.88 -22.59 -14.01
C SER A 307 -10.84 -21.55 -13.41
N THR A 308 -10.40 -20.65 -12.54
CA THR A 308 -11.24 -19.50 -12.14
C THR A 308 -11.48 -18.55 -13.29
N PHE A 309 -10.55 -18.47 -14.24
CA PHE A 309 -10.70 -17.67 -15.45
C PHE A 309 -11.78 -18.18 -16.42
N LYS A 310 -12.22 -19.42 -16.27
CA LYS A 310 -13.34 -19.97 -17.06
C LYS A 310 -14.64 -19.20 -16.84
N ILE A 311 -14.80 -18.51 -15.73
CA ILE A 311 -15.92 -17.57 -15.49
C ILE A 311 -15.93 -16.49 -16.58
N ILE A 312 -14.77 -15.95 -16.90
CA ILE A 312 -14.61 -14.87 -17.89
C ILE A 312 -14.85 -15.38 -19.30
N THR A 313 -14.28 -16.55 -19.65
CA THR A 313 -14.51 -17.21 -20.95
C THR A 313 -15.96 -17.59 -21.15
N MET A 314 -16.63 -18.13 -20.11
CA MET A 314 -18.06 -18.44 -20.10
C MET A 314 -18.89 -17.20 -20.37
N SER A 315 -18.64 -16.14 -19.64
CA SER A 315 -19.36 -14.87 -19.77
C SER A 315 -19.20 -14.27 -21.17
N ALA A 316 -17.98 -14.27 -21.71
CA ALA A 316 -17.73 -13.80 -23.07
C ALA A 316 -18.45 -14.65 -24.12
N GLY A 317 -18.43 -15.99 -23.98
CA GLY A 317 -19.10 -16.92 -24.91
C GLY A 317 -20.62 -16.79 -24.89
N LEU A 318 -21.23 -16.65 -23.74
CA LEU A 318 -22.67 -16.44 -23.56
C LEU A 318 -23.11 -15.07 -24.10
N GLU A 319 -22.36 -14.00 -23.77
CA GLU A 319 -22.67 -12.64 -24.23
C GLU A 319 -22.54 -12.50 -25.76
N ALA A 320 -21.53 -13.14 -26.33
CA ALA A 320 -21.35 -13.20 -27.80
C ALA A 320 -22.33 -14.14 -28.52
N GLY A 321 -23.10 -14.95 -27.79
CA GLY A 321 -24.02 -15.91 -28.36
C GLY A 321 -23.35 -17.10 -29.08
N VAL A 322 -22.02 -17.34 -28.89
CA VAL A 322 -21.30 -18.47 -29.48
C VAL A 322 -21.50 -19.78 -28.73
N VAL A 323 -22.08 -19.70 -27.53
CA VAL A 323 -22.47 -20.85 -26.72
C VAL A 323 -23.77 -20.56 -25.95
N SER A 324 -24.57 -21.60 -25.74
CA SER A 324 -25.79 -21.56 -24.92
C SER A 324 -25.72 -22.62 -23.82
N VAL A 325 -26.59 -22.49 -22.80
CA VAL A 325 -26.70 -23.47 -21.71
C VAL A 325 -27.07 -24.86 -22.19
N ASN A 326 -27.76 -24.98 -23.34
CA ASN A 326 -28.22 -26.22 -23.92
C ASN A 326 -27.20 -26.89 -24.85
N ASP A 327 -26.09 -26.22 -25.17
CA ASP A 327 -25.07 -26.78 -26.04
C ASP A 327 -24.46 -28.04 -25.42
N ARG A 328 -24.17 -29.03 -26.28
CA ARG A 328 -23.52 -30.27 -25.84
C ARG A 328 -22.12 -30.39 -26.39
N PHE A 329 -21.26 -30.94 -25.57
CA PHE A 329 -19.83 -31.12 -25.84
C PHE A 329 -19.42 -32.56 -25.55
N PHE A 330 -18.34 -33.00 -26.21
CA PHE A 330 -17.72 -34.28 -25.90
C PHE A 330 -16.28 -34.12 -25.45
N CYS A 331 -15.93 -34.71 -24.31
CA CYS A 331 -14.58 -34.69 -23.77
C CYS A 331 -13.96 -36.08 -23.73
N PRO A 332 -13.03 -36.41 -24.61
CA PRO A 332 -12.29 -37.68 -24.60
C PRO A 332 -11.08 -37.66 -23.64
N GLY A 333 -10.92 -36.62 -22.81
CA GLY A 333 -9.77 -36.40 -21.93
C GLY A 333 -8.73 -35.42 -22.49
N TYR A 334 -8.93 -34.91 -23.69
CA TYR A 334 -8.09 -33.90 -24.36
C TYR A 334 -8.86 -33.19 -25.49
N LYS A 335 -8.29 -32.09 -25.97
CA LYS A 335 -8.67 -31.42 -27.23
C LYS A 335 -7.42 -31.30 -28.11
N LEU A 336 -7.53 -31.67 -29.38
CA LEU A 336 -6.50 -31.38 -30.37
C LEU A 336 -6.73 -29.96 -30.91
N VAL A 337 -5.71 -29.13 -30.84
CA VAL A 337 -5.71 -27.76 -31.36
C VAL A 337 -4.45 -27.62 -32.21
N ASP A 338 -4.63 -27.43 -33.49
CA ASP A 338 -3.58 -27.53 -34.49
C ASP A 338 -2.81 -28.88 -34.33
N ASP A 339 -1.50 -28.86 -34.06
CA ASP A 339 -0.66 -30.03 -33.79
C ASP A 339 -0.54 -30.39 -32.29
N ARG A 340 -1.19 -29.62 -31.39
CA ARG A 340 -1.04 -29.76 -29.94
C ARG A 340 -2.21 -30.49 -29.29
N ARG A 341 -1.88 -31.49 -28.46
CA ARG A 341 -2.86 -32.17 -27.61
C ARG A 341 -2.90 -31.51 -26.22
N ILE A 342 -3.99 -30.77 -25.98
CA ILE A 342 -4.21 -30.08 -24.68
C ILE A 342 -5.13 -30.96 -23.85
N HIS A 343 -4.63 -31.35 -22.66
CA HIS A 343 -5.30 -32.33 -21.83
C HIS A 343 -6.34 -31.71 -20.86
N CYS A 344 -7.41 -32.47 -20.61
CA CYS A 344 -8.30 -32.24 -19.50
C CYS A 344 -7.64 -32.69 -18.16
N ALA A 345 -8.06 -32.12 -17.05
CA ALA A 345 -7.67 -32.59 -15.71
C ALA A 345 -8.04 -34.07 -15.54
N ARG A 346 -9.24 -34.47 -15.98
CA ARG A 346 -9.65 -35.88 -16.04
C ARG A 346 -9.17 -36.50 -17.36
N ARG A 347 -8.06 -37.23 -17.29
CA ARG A 347 -7.40 -37.85 -18.46
C ARG A 347 -8.25 -38.88 -19.19
N THR A 348 -9.17 -39.55 -18.47
CA THR A 348 -10.12 -40.50 -19.05
C THR A 348 -11.31 -39.84 -19.76
N GLY A 349 -11.40 -38.52 -19.70
CA GLY A 349 -12.49 -37.72 -20.25
C GLY A 349 -13.75 -37.68 -19.39
N HIS A 350 -14.64 -36.75 -19.73
CA HIS A 350 -15.96 -36.60 -19.10
C HIS A 350 -17.09 -37.19 -19.99
N GLY A 351 -16.77 -37.61 -21.21
CA GLY A 351 -17.77 -38.08 -22.19
C GLY A 351 -18.64 -36.94 -22.73
N SER A 352 -19.89 -37.27 -23.06
CA SER A 352 -20.89 -36.28 -23.51
C SER A 352 -21.47 -35.53 -22.33
N GLN A 353 -21.47 -34.21 -22.39
CA GLN A 353 -21.92 -33.31 -21.31
C GLN A 353 -22.51 -32.02 -21.92
N SER A 354 -23.43 -31.41 -21.20
CA SER A 354 -23.92 -30.06 -21.49
C SER A 354 -22.85 -29.00 -21.19
N PHE A 355 -23.08 -27.76 -21.60
CA PHE A 355 -22.20 -26.64 -21.25
C PHE A 355 -22.17 -26.45 -19.72
N VAL A 356 -23.31 -26.56 -19.05
CA VAL A 356 -23.42 -26.46 -17.59
C VAL A 356 -22.61 -27.54 -16.88
N GLU A 357 -22.77 -28.82 -17.29
CA GLU A 357 -21.97 -29.93 -16.75
C GLU A 357 -20.46 -29.74 -17.03
N GLY A 358 -20.12 -29.16 -18.20
CA GLY A 358 -18.74 -28.78 -18.52
C GLY A 358 -18.15 -27.75 -17.55
N ALA A 359 -18.96 -26.80 -17.06
CA ALA A 359 -18.57 -25.85 -16.02
C ALA A 359 -18.45 -26.51 -14.65
N GLN A 360 -19.42 -27.36 -14.25
CA GLN A 360 -19.43 -28.15 -13.01
C GLN A 360 -18.19 -29.06 -12.89
N ASN A 361 -17.85 -29.74 -14.00
CA ASN A 361 -16.68 -30.62 -14.10
C ASN A 361 -15.37 -29.87 -14.31
N SER A 362 -15.41 -28.56 -14.50
CA SER A 362 -14.23 -27.74 -14.86
C SER A 362 -13.49 -28.28 -16.10
N CYS A 363 -14.22 -28.73 -17.12
CA CYS A 363 -13.72 -29.43 -18.28
C CYS A 363 -12.93 -28.52 -19.23
N ASN A 364 -11.61 -28.71 -19.39
CA ASN A 364 -10.79 -27.91 -20.31
C ASN A 364 -11.25 -27.95 -21.76
N PRO A 365 -11.52 -29.15 -22.38
CA PRO A 365 -12.00 -29.23 -23.76
C PRO A 365 -13.24 -28.38 -24.05
N VAL A 366 -14.19 -28.26 -23.13
CA VAL A 366 -15.38 -27.40 -23.29
C VAL A 366 -14.97 -25.94 -23.40
N PHE A 367 -14.14 -25.45 -22.51
CA PHE A 367 -13.73 -24.04 -22.52
C PHE A 367 -12.76 -23.69 -23.65
N ILE A 368 -11.92 -24.65 -24.08
CA ILE A 368 -11.12 -24.52 -25.32
C ILE A 368 -12.04 -24.33 -26.51
N GLU A 369 -13.09 -25.15 -26.63
CA GLU A 369 -14.06 -25.05 -27.73
C GLU A 369 -14.77 -23.69 -27.73
N VAL A 370 -15.20 -23.18 -26.54
CA VAL A 370 -15.81 -21.84 -26.41
C VAL A 370 -14.84 -20.74 -26.83
N GLY A 371 -13.58 -20.82 -26.40
CA GLY A 371 -12.55 -19.88 -26.82
C GLY A 371 -12.30 -19.89 -28.33
N LEU A 372 -12.20 -21.06 -28.92
CA LEU A 372 -12.02 -21.21 -30.37
C LEU A 372 -13.24 -20.71 -31.17
N ARG A 373 -14.48 -20.92 -30.68
CA ARG A 373 -15.70 -20.36 -31.30
C ARG A 373 -15.75 -18.84 -31.24
N LEU A 374 -15.24 -18.22 -30.16
CA LEU A 374 -15.09 -16.77 -30.07
C LEU A 374 -14.07 -16.25 -31.09
N GLY A 375 -12.99 -16.98 -31.30
CA GLY A 375 -11.86 -16.57 -32.10
C GLY A 375 -11.03 -15.49 -31.43
N VAL A 376 -9.81 -15.26 -31.92
CA VAL A 376 -8.81 -14.35 -31.29
C VAL A 376 -9.34 -12.92 -31.16
N GLU A 377 -9.92 -12.37 -32.24
CA GLU A 377 -10.38 -10.97 -32.27
C GLU A 377 -11.49 -10.70 -31.24
N ASN A 378 -12.54 -11.52 -31.21
CA ASN A 378 -13.64 -11.38 -30.27
C ASN A 378 -13.18 -11.66 -28.84
N TYR A 379 -12.31 -12.66 -28.64
CA TYR A 379 -11.77 -12.97 -27.33
C TYR A 379 -10.99 -11.78 -26.77
N TYR A 380 -10.16 -11.15 -27.59
CA TYR A 380 -9.39 -9.97 -27.22
C TYR A 380 -10.28 -8.75 -26.99
N HIS A 381 -11.36 -8.62 -27.80
CA HIS A 381 -12.38 -7.59 -27.59
C HIS A 381 -13.02 -7.70 -26.19
N TYR A 382 -13.45 -8.91 -25.78
CA TYR A 382 -14.02 -9.12 -24.46
C TYR A 382 -12.98 -8.97 -23.34
N PHE A 383 -11.75 -9.40 -23.58
CA PHE A 383 -10.66 -9.21 -22.64
C PHE A 383 -10.44 -7.72 -22.33
N LYS A 384 -10.49 -6.87 -23.36
CA LYS A 384 -10.44 -5.42 -23.23
C LYS A 384 -11.71 -4.85 -22.58
N LYS A 385 -12.89 -5.27 -23.03
CA LYS A 385 -14.20 -4.82 -22.53
C LYS A 385 -14.36 -5.11 -21.03
N PHE A 386 -13.90 -6.27 -20.59
CA PHE A 386 -13.91 -6.65 -19.17
C PHE A 386 -12.82 -5.95 -18.34
N GLY A 387 -12.05 -5.06 -18.94
CA GLY A 387 -11.04 -4.25 -18.28
C GLY A 387 -9.76 -4.99 -17.90
N LEU A 388 -9.51 -6.19 -18.43
CA LEU A 388 -8.35 -7.02 -18.10
C LEU A 388 -7.01 -6.48 -18.61
N LEU A 389 -7.02 -5.55 -19.60
CA LEU A 389 -5.81 -4.92 -20.15
C LEU A 389 -5.42 -3.61 -19.46
N LYS A 390 -6.17 -3.16 -18.46
CA LYS A 390 -5.88 -1.95 -17.68
C LYS A 390 -5.89 -2.29 -16.19
N LYS A 391 -5.19 -1.50 -15.39
CA LYS A 391 -5.23 -1.62 -13.93
C LYS A 391 -6.64 -1.39 -13.42
N THR A 392 -6.98 -1.96 -12.26
CA THR A 392 -8.29 -1.77 -11.64
C THR A 392 -8.51 -0.37 -11.13
N GLY A 393 -7.43 0.32 -10.78
CA GLY A 393 -7.47 1.64 -10.16
C GLY A 393 -7.68 1.62 -8.66
N VAL A 394 -7.45 0.46 -8.02
CA VAL A 394 -7.52 0.32 -6.56
C VAL A 394 -6.69 1.40 -5.86
N ASP A 395 -7.18 1.89 -4.75
CA ASP A 395 -6.56 2.95 -3.94
C ASP A 395 -5.37 2.46 -3.09
N LEU A 396 -4.54 1.61 -3.70
CA LEU A 396 -3.25 1.18 -3.17
C LEU A 396 -2.17 1.32 -4.24
N PRO A 397 -0.94 1.65 -3.86
CA PRO A 397 0.16 1.77 -4.81
C PRO A 397 0.67 0.41 -5.30
N GLY A 398 1.31 0.42 -6.47
CA GLY A 398 2.08 -0.72 -6.95
C GLY A 398 1.27 -1.82 -7.65
N GLU A 399 0.01 -1.58 -8.04
CA GLU A 399 -0.78 -2.56 -8.80
C GLU A 399 -0.03 -2.99 -10.07
N ALA A 400 0.19 -4.31 -10.23
CA ALA A 400 0.83 -4.88 -11.41
C ALA A 400 -0.15 -4.94 -12.60
N GLY A 401 0.38 -4.76 -13.78
CA GLY A 401 -0.39 -4.92 -15.02
C GLY A 401 -0.54 -6.38 -15.43
N THR A 402 -1.57 -6.67 -16.22
CA THR A 402 -1.76 -7.99 -16.85
C THR A 402 -0.62 -8.30 -17.82
N ILE A 403 -0.10 -9.52 -17.75
CA ILE A 403 0.88 -10.07 -18.71
C ILE A 403 0.11 -10.95 -19.68
N MET A 404 -0.06 -10.51 -20.93
CA MET A 404 -0.86 -11.16 -21.96
C MET A 404 -0.12 -11.15 -23.29
N HIS A 405 -0.35 -12.18 -24.12
CA HIS A 405 0.08 -12.19 -25.52
C HIS A 405 -0.50 -10.99 -26.26
N LYS A 406 0.27 -10.40 -27.14
CA LYS A 406 -0.28 -9.42 -28.07
C LYS A 406 -1.21 -10.14 -29.06
N MET A 407 -2.25 -9.45 -29.53
CA MET A 407 -3.27 -10.04 -30.41
C MET A 407 -2.64 -10.63 -31.66
N GLU A 408 -1.65 -9.95 -32.26
CA GLU A 408 -0.93 -10.43 -33.46
C GLU A 408 -0.12 -11.73 -33.25
N ASN A 409 0.20 -12.06 -32.00
CA ASN A 409 1.00 -13.22 -31.61
C ASN A 409 0.13 -14.34 -31.01
N MET A 410 -1.19 -14.19 -31.01
CA MET A 410 -2.10 -15.15 -30.41
C MET A 410 -2.66 -16.08 -31.52
N GLY A 411 -2.11 -17.29 -31.60
CA GLY A 411 -2.66 -18.38 -32.44
C GLY A 411 -3.76 -19.17 -31.73
N ASN A 412 -4.24 -20.24 -32.36
CA ASN A 412 -5.27 -21.12 -31.80
C ASN A 412 -4.80 -21.78 -30.49
N VAL A 413 -3.53 -22.15 -30.40
CA VAL A 413 -2.95 -22.84 -29.22
C VAL A 413 -2.90 -21.90 -28.05
N GLU A 414 -2.44 -20.66 -28.23
CA GLU A 414 -2.43 -19.62 -27.18
C GLU A 414 -3.86 -19.31 -26.73
N LEU A 415 -4.78 -19.09 -27.68
CA LEU A 415 -6.19 -18.85 -27.38
C LEU A 415 -6.80 -20.01 -26.59
N ALA A 416 -6.51 -21.25 -26.97
CA ALA A 416 -7.01 -22.44 -26.30
C ALA A 416 -6.52 -22.51 -24.83
N THR A 417 -5.25 -22.14 -24.57
CA THR A 417 -4.69 -22.14 -23.19
C THR A 417 -5.20 -20.97 -22.35
N VAL A 418 -5.33 -19.80 -22.96
CA VAL A 418 -5.92 -18.62 -22.31
C VAL A 418 -7.38 -18.87 -21.93
N ALA A 419 -8.15 -19.57 -22.76
CA ALA A 419 -9.56 -19.86 -22.50
C ALA A 419 -9.84 -20.63 -21.19
N PHE A 420 -8.86 -21.35 -20.66
CA PHE A 420 -9.00 -22.00 -19.34
C PHE A 420 -8.01 -21.44 -18.28
N GLY A 421 -7.40 -20.27 -18.55
CA GLY A 421 -6.66 -19.49 -17.56
C GLY A 421 -5.18 -19.79 -17.46
N GLN A 422 -4.53 -20.24 -18.55
CA GLN A 422 -3.08 -20.46 -18.61
C GLN A 422 -2.43 -19.62 -19.72
N SER A 423 -1.10 -19.53 -19.70
CA SER A 423 -0.26 -18.80 -20.66
C SER A 423 -0.40 -17.27 -20.62
N PHE A 424 -0.98 -16.72 -19.57
CA PHE A 424 -1.04 -15.29 -19.24
C PHE A 424 -1.13 -15.12 -17.73
N GLN A 425 -0.94 -13.90 -17.24
CA GLN A 425 -0.97 -13.65 -15.80
C GLN A 425 -1.75 -12.38 -15.49
N ILE A 426 -2.53 -12.42 -14.40
CA ILE A 426 -3.29 -11.30 -13.83
C ILE A 426 -3.11 -11.27 -12.32
N THR A 427 -3.38 -10.12 -11.70
CA THR A 427 -3.40 -10.00 -10.23
C THR A 427 -4.70 -10.57 -9.64
N PRO A 428 -4.70 -11.04 -8.39
CA PRO A 428 -5.92 -11.43 -7.68
C PRO A 428 -7.00 -10.36 -7.66
N ILE A 429 -6.63 -9.09 -7.43
CA ILE A 429 -7.59 -7.97 -7.45
C ILE A 429 -8.21 -7.76 -8.84
N GLN A 430 -7.43 -7.94 -9.91
CA GLN A 430 -7.92 -7.86 -11.28
C GLN A 430 -8.96 -8.94 -11.55
N LEU A 431 -8.69 -10.19 -11.13
CA LEU A 431 -9.63 -11.29 -11.25
C LEU A 431 -10.92 -11.01 -10.46
N ALA A 432 -10.81 -10.63 -9.19
CA ALA A 432 -11.95 -10.34 -8.32
C ALA A 432 -12.82 -9.20 -8.87
N THR A 433 -12.21 -8.08 -9.29
CA THR A 433 -12.93 -6.93 -9.87
C THR A 433 -13.64 -7.30 -11.16
N THR A 434 -12.97 -8.07 -12.04
CA THR A 434 -13.59 -8.52 -13.30
C THR A 434 -14.77 -9.44 -13.02
N VAL A 435 -14.58 -10.46 -12.17
CA VAL A 435 -15.68 -11.38 -11.84
C VAL A 435 -16.83 -10.65 -11.15
N SER A 436 -16.57 -9.68 -10.24
CA SER A 436 -17.60 -8.84 -9.65
C SER A 436 -18.47 -8.16 -10.71
N SER A 437 -17.86 -7.61 -11.78
CA SER A 437 -18.59 -6.97 -12.87
C SER A 437 -19.43 -7.95 -13.70
N LEU A 438 -19.06 -9.23 -13.73
CA LEU A 438 -19.82 -10.28 -14.40
C LEU A 438 -20.99 -10.82 -13.55
N LEU A 439 -20.97 -10.56 -12.24
CA LEU A 439 -21.98 -11.05 -11.30
C LEU A 439 -23.03 -9.99 -10.89
N ASN A 440 -22.72 -8.71 -11.06
CA ASN A 440 -23.54 -7.58 -10.59
C ASN A 440 -24.31 -6.87 -11.73
N GLY A 441 -24.63 -7.56 -12.81
CA GLY A 441 -25.34 -6.97 -13.96
C GLY A 441 -24.47 -6.13 -14.89
N GLY A 442 -23.17 -6.34 -14.94
CA GLY A 442 -22.25 -5.69 -15.88
C GLY A 442 -21.77 -4.30 -15.45
N ARG A 443 -21.65 -4.04 -14.14
CA ARG A 443 -21.09 -2.81 -13.58
C ARG A 443 -19.69 -3.07 -13.06
N ARG A 444 -18.69 -2.49 -13.73
CA ARG A 444 -17.30 -2.55 -13.26
C ARG A 444 -17.02 -1.37 -12.34
N ILE A 445 -16.98 -1.64 -11.06
CA ILE A 445 -16.74 -0.66 -9.99
C ILE A 445 -15.27 -0.72 -9.60
N THR A 446 -14.63 0.44 -9.45
CA THR A 446 -13.25 0.50 -8.97
C THR A 446 -13.17 -0.07 -7.54
N PRO A 447 -12.35 -1.11 -7.31
CA PRO A 447 -12.17 -1.67 -5.97
C PRO A 447 -11.45 -0.66 -5.08
N HIS A 448 -11.82 -0.59 -3.80
CA HIS A 448 -11.25 0.41 -2.90
C HIS A 448 -11.33 0.02 -1.43
N PHE A 449 -10.44 0.61 -0.64
CA PHE A 449 -10.44 0.57 0.81
C PHE A 449 -11.02 1.85 1.42
N GLY A 450 -10.65 3.03 0.91
CA GLY A 450 -11.12 4.31 1.44
C GLY A 450 -12.62 4.47 1.24
N VAL A 451 -13.35 4.83 2.30
CA VAL A 451 -14.80 5.07 2.27
C VAL A 451 -15.11 6.55 2.49
N SER A 452 -14.47 7.14 3.47
CA SER A 452 -14.69 8.55 3.79
C SER A 452 -13.46 9.16 4.48
N ILE A 453 -13.34 10.45 4.31
CA ILE A 453 -12.36 11.28 5.01
C ILE A 453 -13.12 12.08 6.05
N LEU A 454 -12.65 12.05 7.29
CA LEU A 454 -13.24 12.74 8.43
C LEU A 454 -12.29 13.84 8.90
N SER A 455 -12.82 14.95 9.39
CA SER A 455 -12.01 15.96 10.06
C SER A 455 -11.20 15.35 11.23
N SER A 456 -10.12 16.00 11.63
CA SER A 456 -9.25 15.53 12.72
C SER A 456 -10.00 15.27 14.03
N ASP A 457 -11.08 16.02 14.28
CA ASP A 457 -11.98 15.87 15.43
C ASP A 457 -13.13 14.88 15.22
N GLY A 458 -13.27 14.32 14.00
CA GLY A 458 -14.30 13.36 13.64
C GLY A 458 -15.72 13.93 13.49
N THR A 459 -15.91 15.26 13.58
CA THR A 459 -17.24 15.89 13.59
C THR A 459 -17.86 16.06 12.22
N SER A 460 -17.03 16.16 11.19
CA SER A 460 -17.46 16.32 9.80
C SER A 460 -16.71 15.36 8.88
N GLY A 461 -17.27 15.11 7.70
CA GLY A 461 -16.61 14.20 6.77
C GLY A 461 -17.20 14.25 5.38
N ARG A 462 -16.43 13.74 4.40
CA ARG A 462 -16.85 13.59 3.00
C ARG A 462 -16.67 12.13 2.56
N LYS A 463 -17.64 11.60 1.83
CA LYS A 463 -17.50 10.28 1.20
C LYS A 463 -16.51 10.36 0.02
N LEU A 464 -15.80 9.27 -0.20
CA LEU A 464 -15.00 9.08 -1.39
C LEU A 464 -15.87 8.45 -2.49
N GLU A 465 -15.72 8.92 -3.71
CA GLU A 465 -16.45 8.42 -4.88
C GLU A 465 -15.48 7.72 -5.83
N TYR A 466 -15.92 6.61 -6.40
CA TYR A 466 -15.10 5.78 -7.27
C TYR A 466 -15.76 5.58 -8.63
N PRO A 467 -14.98 5.54 -9.72
CA PRO A 467 -15.51 5.32 -11.06
C PRO A 467 -16.26 4.01 -11.21
N VAL A 468 -17.37 4.05 -11.95
CA VAL A 468 -18.18 2.90 -12.34
C VAL A 468 -18.32 2.87 -13.85
N GLU A 469 -17.91 1.78 -14.48
CA GLU A 469 -18.16 1.50 -15.90
C GLU A 469 -19.35 0.55 -16.02
N THR A 470 -20.29 0.84 -16.88
CA THR A 470 -21.51 0.03 -17.10
C THR A 470 -21.52 -0.63 -18.47
N GLY A 471 -22.41 -1.64 -18.65
CA GLY A 471 -22.56 -2.31 -19.93
C GLY A 471 -21.43 -3.30 -20.25
N ILE A 472 -20.74 -3.80 -19.23
CA ILE A 472 -19.68 -4.81 -19.37
C ILE A 472 -20.27 -6.10 -19.97
N ILE A 473 -21.40 -6.58 -19.43
CA ILE A 473 -22.25 -7.64 -19.99
C ILE A 473 -23.71 -7.28 -19.77
N SER A 474 -24.62 -8.01 -20.42
CA SER A 474 -26.06 -7.91 -20.18
C SER A 474 -26.46 -8.54 -18.83
N GLU A 475 -27.55 -8.02 -18.21
CA GLU A 475 -28.11 -8.60 -16.98
C GLU A 475 -28.45 -10.08 -17.17
N LYS A 476 -29.04 -10.42 -18.31
CA LYS A 476 -29.38 -11.81 -18.66
C LYS A 476 -28.16 -12.75 -18.65
N THR A 477 -27.02 -12.28 -19.20
CA THR A 477 -25.77 -13.06 -19.15
C THR A 477 -25.28 -13.18 -17.71
N SER A 478 -25.33 -12.09 -16.93
CA SER A 478 -24.96 -12.08 -15.52
C SER A 478 -25.75 -13.10 -14.71
N GLU A 479 -27.09 -13.10 -14.82
CA GLU A 479 -27.98 -14.08 -14.17
C GLU A 479 -27.64 -15.52 -14.59
N THR A 480 -27.42 -15.75 -15.88
CA THR A 480 -27.06 -17.09 -16.40
C THR A 480 -25.74 -17.57 -15.81
N VAL A 481 -24.74 -16.69 -15.73
CA VAL A 481 -23.42 -16.99 -15.16
C VAL A 481 -23.55 -17.32 -13.65
N ARG A 482 -24.31 -16.53 -12.90
CA ARG A 482 -24.58 -16.80 -11.46
C ARG A 482 -25.20 -18.17 -11.26
N GLY A 483 -26.24 -18.51 -12.04
CA GLY A 483 -26.91 -19.81 -11.96
C GLY A 483 -26.03 -21.00 -12.34
N ILE A 484 -25.13 -20.85 -13.32
CA ILE A 484 -24.16 -21.90 -13.65
C ILE A 484 -23.14 -22.08 -12.52
N LEU A 485 -22.65 -20.98 -11.93
CA LEU A 485 -21.64 -21.01 -10.86
C LEU A 485 -22.23 -21.53 -9.55
N GLU A 486 -23.52 -21.29 -9.28
CA GLU A 486 -24.24 -21.92 -8.18
C GLU A 486 -24.22 -23.46 -8.35
N LYS A 487 -24.54 -23.98 -9.54
CA LYS A 487 -24.47 -25.42 -9.82
C LYS A 487 -23.06 -26.01 -9.71
N VAL A 488 -22.01 -25.24 -9.95
CA VAL A 488 -20.63 -25.68 -9.69
C VAL A 488 -20.42 -25.97 -8.20
N VAL A 489 -21.06 -25.21 -7.31
CA VAL A 489 -20.96 -25.43 -5.86
C VAL A 489 -21.96 -26.45 -5.36
N SER A 490 -23.21 -26.40 -5.81
CA SER A 490 -24.25 -27.33 -5.31
C SER A 490 -24.01 -28.77 -5.79
N GLU A 491 -23.54 -28.97 -7.02
CA GLU A 491 -23.48 -30.30 -7.67
C GLU A 491 -22.07 -30.66 -8.22
N GLY A 492 -21.18 -29.68 -8.36
CA GLY A 492 -19.92 -29.82 -9.11
C GLY A 492 -18.65 -29.86 -8.25
N SER A 493 -17.57 -29.38 -8.86
CA SER A 493 -16.20 -29.37 -8.29
C SER A 493 -16.04 -28.45 -7.08
N GLY A 494 -16.98 -27.50 -6.85
CA GLY A 494 -16.97 -26.54 -5.77
C GLY A 494 -17.73 -26.96 -4.49
N ARG A 495 -18.26 -28.18 -4.41
CA ARG A 495 -19.15 -28.64 -3.34
C ARG A 495 -18.65 -28.46 -1.90
N ASN A 496 -17.34 -28.39 -1.71
CA ASN A 496 -16.77 -28.14 -0.38
C ASN A 496 -16.95 -26.68 0.11
N ALA A 497 -17.47 -25.79 -0.77
CA ALA A 497 -17.86 -24.43 -0.40
C ALA A 497 -19.38 -24.31 -0.11
N ARG A 498 -20.15 -25.40 -0.17
CA ARG A 498 -21.58 -25.39 0.09
C ARG A 498 -21.87 -25.03 1.53
N ILE A 499 -22.82 -24.11 1.74
CA ILE A 499 -23.32 -23.66 3.04
C ILE A 499 -24.82 -24.03 3.12
N GLU A 500 -25.23 -24.59 4.23
CA GLU A 500 -26.65 -24.92 4.45
C GLU A 500 -27.43 -23.62 4.69
N GLY A 501 -28.56 -23.48 4.02
CA GLY A 501 -29.43 -22.29 4.16
C GLY A 501 -28.95 -21.07 3.36
N CYS A 502 -27.81 -21.14 2.65
CA CYS A 502 -27.33 -20.07 1.81
C CYS A 502 -26.89 -20.57 0.42
N THR A 503 -27.27 -19.86 -0.63
CA THR A 503 -26.81 -20.17 -1.99
C THR A 503 -25.43 -19.59 -2.21
N VAL A 504 -24.49 -20.45 -2.60
CA VAL A 504 -23.11 -20.07 -2.91
C VAL A 504 -22.80 -20.42 -4.36
N GLY A 505 -22.29 -19.44 -5.11
CA GLY A 505 -21.72 -19.69 -6.43
C GLY A 505 -20.19 -19.64 -6.37
N GLY A 506 -19.52 -20.33 -7.31
CA GLY A 506 -18.05 -20.24 -7.29
C GLY A 506 -17.34 -21.14 -8.29
N LYS A 507 -16.01 -21.06 -8.28
CA LYS A 507 -15.14 -21.82 -9.18
C LYS A 507 -13.81 -22.16 -8.51
N THR A 508 -13.44 -23.43 -8.62
CA THR A 508 -12.15 -23.97 -8.18
C THR A 508 -11.09 -23.82 -9.27
N ALA A 509 -9.82 -23.64 -8.88
CA ALA A 509 -8.69 -23.78 -9.78
C ALA A 509 -7.50 -24.48 -9.09
N THR A 510 -6.68 -25.09 -9.92
CA THR A 510 -5.37 -25.63 -9.56
C THR A 510 -4.47 -25.41 -10.77
N SER A 511 -3.48 -24.53 -10.61
CA SER A 511 -2.54 -24.15 -11.67
C SER A 511 -1.15 -24.61 -11.30
N GLN A 512 -0.39 -25.08 -12.27
CA GLN A 512 1.03 -25.39 -12.07
C GLN A 512 1.85 -24.12 -12.35
N THR A 513 2.77 -23.75 -11.45
CA THR A 513 3.63 -22.59 -11.64
C THR A 513 4.71 -22.80 -12.69
N LEU A 514 5.29 -21.71 -13.16
CA LEU A 514 6.48 -21.75 -14.02
C LEU A 514 7.77 -21.71 -13.17
N PRO A 515 8.83 -22.39 -13.56
CA PRO A 515 8.89 -23.38 -14.64
C PRO A 515 8.12 -24.67 -14.26
N ARG A 516 7.43 -25.28 -15.21
CA ARG A 516 6.62 -26.50 -14.98
C ARG A 516 7.42 -27.66 -14.38
N SER A 517 8.74 -27.69 -14.66
CA SER A 517 9.67 -28.68 -14.11
C SER A 517 9.82 -28.61 -12.59
N ALA A 518 9.51 -27.48 -11.94
CA ALA A 518 9.54 -27.32 -10.50
C ALA A 518 8.40 -28.08 -9.80
N ASN A 519 7.39 -28.54 -10.53
CA ASN A 519 6.22 -29.28 -10.05
C ASN A 519 5.51 -28.62 -8.85
N ARG A 520 5.48 -27.29 -8.83
CA ARG A 520 4.80 -26.47 -7.82
C ARG A 520 3.43 -26.01 -8.32
N TYR A 521 2.50 -25.86 -7.40
CA TYR A 521 1.10 -25.57 -7.72
C TYR A 521 0.58 -24.34 -6.97
N ILE A 522 -0.41 -23.70 -7.57
CA ILE A 522 -1.26 -22.68 -6.93
C ILE A 522 -2.67 -23.26 -6.86
N SER A 523 -3.22 -23.34 -5.66
CA SER A 523 -4.57 -23.81 -5.41
C SER A 523 -5.46 -22.64 -5.09
N SER A 524 -6.57 -22.48 -5.77
CA SER A 524 -7.47 -21.36 -5.51
C SER A 524 -8.93 -21.73 -5.61
N PHE A 525 -9.75 -20.92 -4.93
CA PHE A 525 -11.20 -20.92 -5.04
C PHE A 525 -11.69 -19.48 -5.02
N LEU A 526 -12.57 -19.16 -5.97
CA LEU A 526 -13.31 -17.92 -5.99
C LEU A 526 -14.79 -18.27 -5.76
N GLY A 527 -15.41 -17.67 -4.75
CA GLY A 527 -16.81 -17.86 -4.40
C GLY A 527 -17.53 -16.54 -4.16
N PHE A 528 -18.85 -16.58 -4.22
CA PHE A 528 -19.71 -15.44 -3.91
C PHE A 528 -21.03 -15.90 -3.31
N MET A 529 -21.66 -15.05 -2.51
CA MET A 529 -22.95 -15.31 -1.90
C MET A 529 -23.76 -14.03 -1.62
N PRO A 530 -25.13 -14.09 -1.52
CA PRO A 530 -25.95 -15.16 -2.07
C PRO A 530 -25.80 -15.24 -3.59
N ALA A 531 -26.08 -16.39 -4.20
CA ALA A 531 -25.83 -16.56 -5.63
C ALA A 531 -26.76 -15.72 -6.51
N GLU A 532 -27.98 -15.44 -6.04
CA GLU A 532 -28.99 -14.67 -6.77
C GLU A 532 -28.66 -13.16 -6.80
N ASP A 533 -28.15 -12.63 -5.68
CA ASP A 533 -27.79 -11.22 -5.52
C ASP A 533 -26.50 -11.11 -4.72
N PRO A 534 -25.33 -11.28 -5.35
CA PRO A 534 -24.05 -11.33 -4.67
C PRO A 534 -23.73 -10.07 -3.86
N GLN A 535 -23.62 -10.21 -2.53
CA GLN A 535 -23.24 -9.15 -1.62
C GLN A 535 -21.77 -9.26 -1.19
N ILE A 536 -21.20 -10.46 -1.31
CA ILE A 536 -19.80 -10.72 -1.01
C ILE A 536 -19.20 -11.67 -2.04
N LEU A 537 -18.01 -11.34 -2.48
CA LEU A 537 -17.14 -12.17 -3.30
C LEU A 537 -15.86 -12.42 -2.54
N GLY A 538 -15.43 -13.69 -2.46
CA GLY A 538 -14.19 -14.07 -1.80
C GLY A 538 -13.28 -14.89 -2.73
N ILE A 539 -11.98 -14.64 -2.66
CA ILE A 539 -10.96 -15.46 -3.32
C ILE A 539 -9.91 -15.89 -2.31
N CYS A 540 -9.60 -17.19 -2.29
CA CYS A 540 -8.48 -17.76 -1.53
C CYS A 540 -7.47 -18.34 -2.51
N ILE A 541 -6.18 -18.00 -2.34
CA ILE A 541 -5.07 -18.45 -3.19
C ILE A 541 -3.97 -18.99 -2.27
N ILE A 542 -3.64 -20.27 -2.43
CA ILE A 542 -2.63 -20.98 -1.66
C ILE A 542 -1.48 -21.32 -2.60
N HIS A 543 -0.30 -20.79 -2.31
CA HIS A 543 0.89 -20.97 -3.12
C HIS A 543 1.75 -22.09 -2.60
N ASP A 544 2.12 -23.01 -3.49
CA ASP A 544 3.04 -24.12 -3.25
C ASP A 544 2.63 -25.02 -2.08
N PRO A 545 1.35 -25.46 -1.97
CA PRO A 545 0.91 -26.36 -0.92
C PRO A 545 1.52 -27.73 -1.10
N GLN A 546 1.87 -28.39 0.01
CA GLN A 546 2.39 -29.74 0.02
C GLN A 546 1.27 -30.79 0.20
N GLY A 547 1.49 -31.98 -0.35
CA GLY A 547 0.53 -33.07 -0.28
C GLY A 547 -0.68 -32.84 -1.20
N VAL A 548 -1.89 -32.82 -0.67
CA VAL A 548 -3.11 -32.53 -1.44
C VAL A 548 -3.18 -31.06 -1.82
N TYR A 549 -3.19 -30.79 -3.11
CA TYR A 549 -3.09 -29.44 -3.70
C TYR A 549 -4.29 -29.03 -4.56
N TYR A 550 -5.43 -29.74 -4.51
CA TYR A 550 -6.61 -29.37 -5.29
C TYR A 550 -7.36 -28.20 -4.65
N GLY A 551 -7.61 -27.11 -5.39
CA GLY A 551 -8.27 -25.90 -4.90
C GLY A 551 -9.66 -26.17 -4.29
N GLY A 552 -10.43 -27.09 -4.88
CA GLY A 552 -11.72 -27.53 -4.32
C GLY A 552 -11.60 -28.25 -2.96
N THR A 553 -10.44 -28.79 -2.64
CA THR A 553 -10.21 -29.53 -1.39
C THR A 553 -9.62 -28.65 -0.30
N ILE A 554 -8.72 -27.70 -0.65
CA ILE A 554 -7.99 -26.94 0.36
C ILE A 554 -8.35 -25.43 0.39
N ALA A 555 -8.75 -24.82 -0.73
CA ALA A 555 -9.10 -23.39 -0.78
C ALA A 555 -10.62 -23.15 -0.61
N ALA A 556 -11.47 -24.03 -1.16
CA ALA A 556 -12.92 -23.88 -1.04
C ALA A 556 -13.44 -23.92 0.42
N PRO A 557 -12.95 -24.82 1.31
CA PRO A 557 -13.33 -24.81 2.72
C PRO A 557 -12.92 -23.53 3.45
N VAL A 558 -11.80 -22.89 3.08
CA VAL A 558 -11.37 -21.63 3.68
C VAL A 558 -12.40 -20.52 3.42
N ILE A 559 -12.82 -20.36 2.15
CA ILE A 559 -13.86 -19.38 1.79
C ILE A 559 -15.20 -19.72 2.42
N LYS A 560 -15.58 -21.01 2.47
CA LYS A 560 -16.79 -21.46 3.18
C LYS A 560 -16.80 -20.96 4.63
N ASN A 561 -15.77 -21.27 5.39
CA ASN A 561 -15.68 -20.89 6.80
C ASN A 561 -15.76 -19.37 7.00
N ILE A 562 -15.14 -18.59 6.10
CA ILE A 562 -15.22 -17.12 6.15
C ILE A 562 -16.65 -16.64 5.84
N PHE A 563 -17.30 -17.23 4.85
CA PHE A 563 -18.69 -16.90 4.50
C PHE A 563 -19.66 -17.24 5.64
N GLU A 564 -19.48 -18.38 6.31
CA GLU A 564 -20.23 -18.74 7.51
C GLU A 564 -20.04 -17.71 8.62
N ALA A 565 -18.80 -17.26 8.87
CA ALA A 565 -18.51 -16.20 9.82
C ALA A 565 -19.14 -14.84 9.44
N VAL A 566 -19.33 -14.56 8.15
CA VAL A 566 -20.08 -13.37 7.70
C VAL A 566 -21.57 -13.53 8.02
N LEU A 567 -22.17 -14.70 7.74
CA LEU A 567 -23.60 -14.97 8.00
C LEU A 567 -23.96 -14.94 9.49
N GLU A 568 -23.06 -15.37 10.37
CA GLU A 568 -23.26 -15.32 11.82
C GLU A 568 -23.29 -13.89 12.40
N ARG A 569 -22.88 -12.90 11.62
CA ARG A 569 -22.78 -11.48 12.03
C ARG A 569 -23.89 -10.59 11.47
N VAL A 570 -24.64 -11.10 10.51
CA VAL A 570 -25.84 -10.46 9.96
C VAL A 570 -27.06 -10.87 10.76
#